data_f337b7db9369f43b4d5d6192bbb8365e
#
_entry.id   f337b7db9369f43b4d5d6192bbb8365e
#
_cell.length_a   1.000
_cell.length_b   1.000
_cell.length_c   1.000
_cell.angle_alpha   90.00
_cell.angle_beta   90.00
_cell.angle_gamma   90.00
#
_symmetry.space_group_name_H-M   'P 1'
#
loop_
_entity.id
_entity.type
_entity.pdbx_description
1 polymer ?
#
loop_
_entity_poly.entity_id
_entity_poly.type
_entity_poly.pdbx_seq_one_letter_code
_entity_poly.pdbx_strand_id
1 'polypeptide(L)'
;MEKSNLNEKTIQINSVKFHWSNKSKFKLHIPELSVDKGEKVLLLGESGSGKTTLLSLICGFLTPLSGNIQLNEKLINDLSATKRDQYRSDNIGIIFQQFNLLPYANVIDNILLPLHFSKLRSASISNQRETAISICQSLRLPEDVVNMKASELSVGQQQRVAVARALIGNPPLVIADEPTSSLDTDAQNIFLDLMFSQVASSNSTLLMVSHDKSLSSKFD
;
A
#
# COMPACT_ATOMS: atom_id res chain seq x y z
N MET A 1 -26.88 3.20 28.26
CA MET A 1 -26.49 3.86 27.02
C MET A 1 -25.21 3.19 26.55
N GLU A 2 -25.33 2.16 25.73
CA GLU A 2 -24.20 1.50 25.08
C GLU A 2 -23.59 2.49 24.08
N LYS A 3 -22.35 2.93 24.34
CA LYS A 3 -21.54 3.56 23.31
C LYS A 3 -21.25 2.47 22.30
N SER A 4 -21.95 2.48 21.17
CA SER A 4 -21.56 1.71 20.00
C SER A 4 -20.11 2.12 19.69
N ASN A 5 -19.16 1.21 19.89
CA ASN A 5 -17.81 1.32 19.35
C ASN A 5 -17.94 1.27 17.81
N LEU A 6 -18.23 2.42 17.21
CA LEU A 6 -18.06 2.60 15.78
C LEU A 6 -16.55 2.57 15.55
N ASN A 7 -16.03 1.46 15.05
CA ASN A 7 -14.64 1.36 14.62
C ASN A 7 -14.38 2.48 13.60
N GLU A 8 -13.28 3.22 13.81
CA GLU A 8 -12.85 4.24 12.82
C GLU A 8 -12.57 3.54 11.47
N LYS A 9 -13.15 4.08 10.40
CA LYS A 9 -12.98 3.54 9.04
C LYS A 9 -11.79 4.17 8.36
N THR A 10 -10.86 3.33 7.88
CA THR A 10 -9.74 3.80 7.05
C THR A 10 -10.16 3.96 5.59
N ILE A 11 -11.00 3.05 5.08
CA ILE A 11 -11.53 3.12 3.72
C ILE A 11 -13.05 3.02 3.78
N GLN A 12 -13.74 3.92 3.07
CA GLN A 12 -15.17 3.82 2.79
C GLN A 12 -15.42 4.13 1.32
N ILE A 13 -16.09 3.23 0.63
CA ILE A 13 -16.49 3.39 -0.76
C ILE A 13 -18.00 3.22 -0.83
N ASN A 14 -18.69 4.15 -1.48
CA ASN A 14 -20.15 4.10 -1.64
C ASN A 14 -20.52 4.37 -3.09
N SER A 15 -21.19 3.39 -3.73
CA SER A 15 -21.79 3.47 -5.07
C SER A 15 -20.82 3.95 -6.16
N VAL A 16 -19.54 3.59 -6.05
CA VAL A 16 -18.51 4.00 -7.01
C VAL A 16 -18.70 3.29 -8.33
N LYS A 17 -18.71 4.08 -9.42
CA LYS A 17 -18.73 3.59 -10.81
C LYS A 17 -17.54 4.15 -11.57
N PHE A 18 -16.93 3.32 -12.40
CA PHE A 18 -15.81 3.70 -13.26
C PHE A 18 -15.78 2.90 -14.55
N HIS A 19 -15.38 3.53 -15.63
CA HIS A 19 -14.96 2.90 -16.89
C HIS A 19 -13.88 3.76 -17.57
N TRP A 20 -13.03 3.15 -18.38
CA TRP A 20 -11.91 3.84 -19.03
C TRP A 20 -12.38 4.79 -20.15
N SER A 21 -13.43 4.43 -20.87
CA SER A 21 -14.07 5.26 -21.87
C SER A 21 -15.50 4.79 -22.10
N ASN A 22 -16.33 5.63 -22.72
CA ASN A 22 -17.71 5.27 -23.03
C ASN A 22 -17.86 4.02 -23.93
N LYS A 23 -16.81 3.68 -24.70
CA LYS A 23 -16.74 2.48 -25.55
C LYS A 23 -16.09 1.28 -24.82
N SER A 24 -15.61 1.43 -23.60
CA SER A 24 -15.00 0.35 -22.84
C SER A 24 -16.01 -0.73 -22.49
N LYS A 25 -15.67 -1.99 -22.75
CA LYS A 25 -16.44 -3.14 -22.25
C LYS A 25 -16.28 -3.30 -20.73
N PHE A 26 -15.16 -2.83 -20.18
CA PHE A 26 -14.89 -2.89 -18.75
C PHE A 26 -15.69 -1.80 -18.02
N LYS A 27 -16.48 -2.25 -17.05
CA LYS A 27 -17.23 -1.37 -16.14
C LYS A 27 -17.02 -1.88 -14.72
N LEU A 28 -16.53 -1.01 -13.84
CA LEU A 28 -16.39 -1.30 -12.42
C LEU A 28 -17.57 -0.64 -11.68
N HIS A 29 -18.22 -1.42 -10.84
CA HIS A 29 -19.24 -0.93 -9.92
C HIS A 29 -18.99 -1.53 -8.54
N ILE A 30 -18.71 -0.66 -7.57
CA ILE A 30 -18.52 -1.02 -6.16
C ILE A 30 -19.68 -0.40 -5.40
N PRO A 31 -20.69 -1.18 -5.02
CA PRO A 31 -21.83 -0.69 -4.24
C PRO A 31 -21.38 -0.13 -2.90
N GLU A 32 -20.59 -0.93 -2.19
CA GLU A 32 -20.04 -0.60 -0.88
C GLU A 32 -18.75 -1.38 -0.63
N LEU A 33 -17.76 -0.72 -0.01
CA LEU A 33 -16.58 -1.35 0.59
C LEU A 33 -16.19 -0.55 1.81
N SER A 34 -15.94 -1.24 2.92
CA SER A 34 -15.52 -0.62 4.18
C SER A 34 -14.37 -1.41 4.78
N VAL A 35 -13.34 -0.72 5.24
CA VAL A 35 -12.17 -1.30 5.92
C VAL A 35 -11.93 -0.53 7.20
N ASP A 36 -11.86 -1.24 8.32
CA ASP A 36 -11.63 -0.67 9.63
C ASP A 36 -10.15 -0.29 9.82
N LYS A 37 -9.90 0.61 10.73
CA LYS A 37 -8.54 1.02 11.07
C LYS A 37 -7.78 -0.13 11.73
N GLY A 38 -6.57 -0.39 11.22
CA GLY A 38 -5.71 -1.47 11.68
C GLY A 38 -6.07 -2.85 11.12
N GLU A 39 -7.15 -2.97 10.33
CA GLU A 39 -7.56 -4.20 9.69
C GLU A 39 -6.60 -4.60 8.55
N LYS A 40 -6.42 -5.91 8.36
CA LYS A 40 -5.69 -6.49 7.22
C LYS A 40 -6.69 -7.16 6.30
N VAL A 41 -6.98 -6.54 5.18
CA VAL A 41 -7.99 -6.99 4.22
C VAL A 41 -7.34 -7.56 2.98
N LEU A 42 -7.78 -8.76 2.58
CA LEU A 42 -7.41 -9.38 1.31
C LEU A 42 -8.57 -9.29 0.32
N LEU A 43 -8.31 -8.68 -0.81
CA LEU A 43 -9.23 -8.59 -1.93
C LEU A 43 -8.87 -9.63 -2.98
N LEU A 44 -9.69 -10.66 -3.09
CA LEU A 44 -9.49 -11.76 -4.03
C LEU A 44 -10.23 -11.52 -5.34
N GLY A 45 -9.61 -11.93 -6.44
CA GLY A 45 -10.26 -11.88 -7.74
C GLY A 45 -9.35 -12.38 -8.86
N GLU A 46 -9.94 -12.82 -9.95
CA GLU A 46 -9.20 -13.25 -11.14
C GLU A 46 -8.45 -12.10 -11.81
N SER A 47 -7.48 -12.43 -12.66
CA SER A 47 -6.82 -11.42 -13.50
C SER A 47 -7.85 -10.70 -14.37
N GLY A 48 -7.72 -9.38 -14.49
CA GLY A 48 -8.67 -8.56 -15.25
C GLY A 48 -10.00 -8.23 -14.56
N SER A 49 -10.24 -8.70 -13.33
CA SER A 49 -11.48 -8.38 -12.58
C SER A 49 -11.59 -6.92 -12.13
N GLY A 50 -10.53 -6.13 -12.28
CA GLY A 50 -10.53 -4.70 -11.93
C GLY A 50 -9.87 -4.36 -10.58
N LYS A 51 -9.16 -5.30 -9.95
CA LYS A 51 -8.46 -5.08 -8.66
C LYS A 51 -7.51 -3.88 -8.71
N THR A 52 -6.59 -3.84 -9.68
CA THR A 52 -5.64 -2.73 -9.86
C THR A 52 -6.36 -1.41 -10.18
N THR A 53 -7.49 -1.45 -10.91
CA THR A 53 -8.33 -0.27 -11.15
C THR A 53 -8.94 0.24 -9.85
N LEU A 54 -9.46 -0.65 -9.00
CA LEU A 54 -9.98 -0.28 -7.69
C LEU A 54 -8.90 0.31 -6.80
N LEU A 55 -7.70 -0.31 -6.73
CA LEU A 55 -6.57 0.27 -5.98
C LEU A 55 -6.19 1.65 -6.52
N SER A 56 -6.19 1.84 -7.85
CA SER A 56 -5.90 3.13 -8.47
C SER A 56 -6.92 4.21 -8.13
N LEU A 57 -8.18 3.84 -7.97
CA LEU A 57 -9.25 4.73 -7.49
C LEU A 57 -9.04 5.08 -6.01
N ILE A 58 -8.75 4.10 -5.15
CA ILE A 58 -8.48 4.32 -3.72
C ILE A 58 -7.23 5.21 -3.55
N CYS A 59 -6.16 4.94 -4.31
CA CYS A 59 -4.96 5.78 -4.29
C CYS A 59 -5.17 7.18 -4.89
N GLY A 60 -6.31 7.46 -5.50
CA GLY A 60 -6.58 8.75 -6.15
C GLY A 60 -5.78 8.99 -7.43
N PHE A 61 -5.20 7.94 -8.05
CA PHE A 61 -4.63 8.03 -9.40
C PHE A 61 -5.73 8.19 -10.46
N LEU A 62 -6.89 7.58 -10.21
CA LEU A 62 -8.10 7.69 -11.02
C LEU A 62 -9.20 8.39 -10.22
N THR A 63 -10.10 9.06 -10.93
CA THR A 63 -11.30 9.68 -10.33
C THR A 63 -12.52 8.87 -10.77
N PRO A 64 -13.42 8.47 -9.86
CA PRO A 64 -14.64 7.77 -10.22
C PRO A 64 -15.56 8.68 -11.02
N LEU A 65 -16.43 8.07 -11.85
CA LEU A 65 -17.48 8.78 -12.59
C LEU A 65 -18.65 9.20 -11.68
N SER A 66 -18.91 8.39 -10.66
CA SER A 66 -19.90 8.65 -9.63
C SER A 66 -19.60 7.88 -8.37
N GLY A 67 -20.25 8.22 -7.26
CA GLY A 67 -20.03 7.63 -5.95
C GLY A 67 -18.90 8.33 -5.19
N ASN A 68 -18.62 7.84 -4.00
CA ASN A 68 -17.71 8.48 -3.06
C ASN A 68 -16.62 7.52 -2.59
N ILE A 69 -15.38 8.02 -2.52
CA ILE A 69 -14.24 7.33 -1.91
C ILE A 69 -13.75 8.22 -0.77
N GLN A 70 -13.80 7.68 0.44
CA GLN A 70 -13.38 8.36 1.65
C GLN A 70 -12.26 7.57 2.30
N LEU A 71 -11.17 8.26 2.64
CA LEU A 71 -10.02 7.70 3.35
C LEU A 71 -9.80 8.50 4.63
N ASN A 72 -9.79 7.83 5.78
CA ASN A 72 -9.69 8.47 7.10
C ASN A 72 -10.60 9.71 7.16
N GLU A 73 -11.88 9.53 6.88
CA GLU A 73 -12.91 10.58 6.85
C GLU A 73 -12.75 11.67 5.76
N LYS A 74 -11.68 11.61 4.97
CA LYS A 74 -11.43 12.57 3.88
C LYS A 74 -12.00 12.10 2.56
N LEU A 75 -12.91 12.86 1.96
CA LEU A 75 -13.45 12.59 0.62
C LEU A 75 -12.38 12.89 -0.45
N ILE A 76 -11.89 11.84 -1.13
CA ILE A 76 -10.72 11.92 -2.03
C ILE A 76 -11.11 12.46 -3.41
N ASN A 77 -12.28 12.10 -3.91
CA ASN A 77 -12.71 12.51 -5.25
C ASN A 77 -13.04 14.01 -5.37
N ASP A 78 -13.24 14.72 -4.26
CA ASP A 78 -13.47 16.17 -4.26
C ASP A 78 -12.16 16.98 -4.23
N LEU A 79 -11.05 16.30 -4.03
CA LEU A 79 -9.74 16.97 -4.02
C LEU A 79 -9.28 17.29 -5.44
N SER A 80 -8.64 18.44 -5.62
CA SER A 80 -7.89 18.73 -6.84
C SER A 80 -6.74 17.70 -7.03
N ALA A 81 -6.24 17.54 -8.26
CA ALA A 81 -5.16 16.60 -8.56
C ALA A 81 -3.96 16.78 -7.61
N THR A 82 -3.48 18.01 -7.43
CA THR A 82 -2.37 18.33 -6.53
C THR A 82 -2.68 17.95 -5.07
N LYS A 83 -3.90 18.20 -4.60
CA LYS A 83 -4.30 17.83 -3.23
C LYS A 83 -4.43 16.32 -3.07
N ARG A 84 -4.87 15.58 -4.10
CA ARG A 84 -4.89 14.11 -4.08
C ARG A 84 -3.48 13.54 -4.04
N ASP A 85 -2.55 14.09 -4.83
CA ASP A 85 -1.15 13.67 -4.83
C ASP A 85 -0.50 13.90 -3.46
N GLN A 86 -0.75 15.06 -2.86
CA GLN A 86 -0.26 15.34 -1.51
C GLN A 86 -0.88 14.40 -0.47
N TYR A 87 -2.21 14.20 -0.52
CA TYR A 87 -2.90 13.29 0.39
C TYR A 87 -2.35 11.85 0.28
N ARG A 88 -2.15 11.36 -0.94
CA ARG A 88 -1.55 10.04 -1.19
C ARG A 88 -0.16 9.94 -0.59
N SER A 89 0.70 10.92 -0.84
CA SER A 89 2.06 10.95 -0.31
C SER A 89 2.08 10.92 1.22
N ASP A 90 1.15 11.63 1.86
CA ASP A 90 1.08 11.74 3.31
C ASP A 90 0.51 10.49 3.98
N ASN A 91 -0.46 9.82 3.34
CA ASN A 91 -1.33 8.84 4.01
C ASN A 91 -1.24 7.42 3.47
N ILE A 92 -0.63 7.20 2.29
CA ILE A 92 -0.64 5.88 1.65
C ILE A 92 0.77 5.40 1.37
N GLY A 93 1.10 4.20 1.88
CA GLY A 93 2.26 3.42 1.45
C GLY A 93 1.82 2.46 0.34
N ILE A 94 2.56 2.40 -0.78
CA ILE A 94 2.17 1.55 -1.91
C ILE A 94 3.28 0.55 -2.21
N ILE A 95 2.90 -0.72 -2.27
CA ILE A 95 3.73 -1.84 -2.74
C ILE A 95 3.15 -2.27 -4.09
N PHE A 96 3.91 -2.01 -5.15
CA PHE A 96 3.52 -2.35 -6.52
C PHE A 96 3.91 -3.79 -6.86
N GLN A 97 3.21 -4.40 -7.79
CA GLN A 97 3.50 -5.76 -8.28
C GLN A 97 4.94 -5.89 -8.82
N GLN A 98 5.45 -4.89 -9.51
CA GLN A 98 6.84 -4.84 -10.03
C GLN A 98 7.79 -4.06 -9.12
N PHE A 99 7.43 -3.84 -7.86
CA PHE A 99 8.16 -3.09 -6.82
C PHE A 99 8.45 -1.63 -7.18
N ASN A 100 8.65 -1.26 -8.43
CA ASN A 100 8.92 0.10 -8.94
C ASN A 100 10.04 0.80 -8.16
N LEU A 101 11.13 0.09 -7.86
CA LEU A 101 12.33 0.68 -7.31
C LEU A 101 13.08 1.47 -8.40
N LEU A 102 13.78 2.53 -8.00
CA LEU A 102 14.69 3.25 -8.86
C LEU A 102 15.97 2.41 -9.02
N PRO A 103 16.25 1.81 -10.19
CA PRO A 103 17.28 0.78 -10.33
C PRO A 103 18.70 1.34 -10.12
N TYR A 104 18.89 2.62 -10.40
CA TYR A 104 20.17 3.34 -10.26
C TYR A 104 20.41 3.94 -8.86
N ALA A 105 19.37 4.05 -8.04
CA ALA A 105 19.45 4.52 -6.66
C ALA A 105 19.79 3.37 -5.71
N ASN A 106 20.47 3.68 -4.62
CA ASN A 106 20.75 2.68 -3.59
C ASN A 106 19.49 2.34 -2.77
N VAL A 107 19.59 1.34 -1.89
CA VAL A 107 18.49 0.87 -1.06
C VAL A 107 17.94 1.98 -0.16
N ILE A 108 18.83 2.72 0.52
CA ILE A 108 18.40 3.80 1.43
C ILE A 108 17.67 4.89 0.67
N ASP A 109 18.18 5.34 -0.48
CA ASP A 109 17.55 6.39 -1.29
C ASP A 109 16.17 5.95 -1.79
N ASN A 110 16.01 4.67 -2.18
CA ASN A 110 14.71 4.11 -2.52
C ASN A 110 13.73 4.14 -1.35
N ILE A 111 14.18 3.76 -0.15
CA ILE A 111 13.34 3.75 1.06
C ILE A 111 12.93 5.16 1.46
N LEU A 112 13.85 6.11 1.41
CA LEU A 112 13.61 7.48 1.82
C LEU A 112 12.81 8.30 0.79
N LEU A 113 12.67 7.81 -0.43
CA LEU A 113 12.00 8.52 -1.53
C LEU A 113 10.64 9.14 -1.16
N PRO A 114 9.71 8.45 -0.46
CA PRO A 114 8.42 9.03 -0.07
C PRO A 114 8.54 10.26 0.83
N LEU A 115 9.59 10.36 1.63
CA LEU A 115 9.80 11.48 2.56
C LEU A 115 10.10 12.79 1.85
N HIS A 116 10.60 12.74 0.61
CA HIS A 116 10.80 13.93 -0.22
C HIS A 116 9.47 14.56 -0.70
N PHE A 117 8.41 13.75 -0.78
CA PHE A 117 7.07 14.18 -1.23
C PHE A 117 6.09 14.42 -0.08
N SER A 118 6.41 13.96 1.13
CA SER A 118 5.57 14.12 2.31
C SER A 118 6.31 14.81 3.45
N LYS A 119 6.00 16.08 3.67
CA LYS A 119 6.50 16.81 4.82
C LYS A 119 5.98 16.22 6.13
N LEU A 120 4.76 15.68 6.14
CA LEU A 120 4.15 15.05 7.30
C LEU A 120 4.94 13.82 7.74
N ARG A 121 5.18 12.88 6.81
CA ARG A 121 5.95 11.65 7.09
C ARG A 121 7.42 11.97 7.40
N SER A 122 8.01 12.94 6.71
CA SER A 122 9.37 13.41 6.97
C SER A 122 9.53 13.99 8.38
N ALA A 123 8.57 14.80 8.83
CA ALA A 123 8.60 15.43 10.15
C ALA A 123 8.36 14.44 11.30
N SER A 124 7.77 13.27 11.04
CA SER A 124 7.56 12.23 12.06
C SER A 124 8.83 11.43 12.41
N ILE A 125 9.93 11.65 11.68
CA ILE A 125 11.18 10.88 11.83
C ILE A 125 12.32 11.82 12.21
N SER A 126 12.94 11.60 13.36
CA SER A 126 14.08 12.39 13.84
C SER A 126 15.37 12.08 13.07
N ASN A 127 15.65 10.80 12.78
CA ASN A 127 16.80 10.34 11.99
C ASN A 127 16.33 9.40 10.89
N GLN A 128 16.14 9.94 9.69
CA GLN A 128 15.57 9.22 8.56
C GLN A 128 16.44 8.02 8.12
N ARG A 129 17.78 8.20 8.07
CA ARG A 129 18.69 7.13 7.66
C ARG A 129 18.70 5.98 8.65
N GLU A 130 18.76 6.27 9.94
CA GLU A 130 18.74 5.27 11.01
C GLU A 130 17.40 4.51 11.02
N THR A 131 16.29 5.22 10.86
CA THR A 131 14.96 4.61 10.74
C THR A 131 14.88 3.67 9.53
N ALA A 132 15.41 4.09 8.37
CA ALA A 132 15.44 3.23 7.18
C ALA A 132 16.28 1.96 7.42
N ILE A 133 17.44 2.07 8.07
CA ILE A 133 18.29 0.93 8.43
C ILE A 133 17.55 -0.01 9.40
N SER A 134 16.90 0.53 10.44
CA SER A 134 16.10 -0.24 11.40
C SER A 134 14.98 -1.04 10.71
N ILE A 135 14.28 -0.43 9.75
CA ILE A 135 13.25 -1.14 8.96
C ILE A 135 13.90 -2.23 8.10
N CYS A 136 15.06 -1.99 7.47
CA CYS A 136 15.81 -3.01 6.74
C CYS A 136 16.14 -4.22 7.61
N GLN A 137 16.66 -3.99 8.81
CA GLN A 137 16.98 -5.03 9.78
C GLN A 137 15.74 -5.84 10.20
N SER A 138 14.63 -5.15 10.49
CA SER A 138 13.34 -5.79 10.82
C SER A 138 12.80 -6.66 9.68
N LEU A 139 13.07 -6.28 8.44
CA LEU A 139 12.74 -7.05 7.24
C LEU A 139 13.82 -8.07 6.87
N ARG A 140 14.80 -8.31 7.74
CA ARG A 140 15.90 -9.25 7.53
C ARG A 140 16.68 -9.02 6.23
N LEU A 141 16.84 -7.74 5.85
CA LEU A 141 17.77 -7.38 4.79
C LEU A 141 19.21 -7.43 5.36
N PRO A 142 20.17 -8.04 4.66
CA PRO A 142 21.58 -8.02 5.07
C PRO A 142 22.14 -6.60 5.14
N GLU A 143 23.08 -6.36 6.05
CA GLU A 143 23.63 -4.99 6.24
C GLU A 143 24.42 -4.48 5.03
N ASP A 144 25.07 -5.37 4.30
CA ASP A 144 25.86 -5.06 3.11
C ASP A 144 25.00 -4.53 1.95
N VAL A 145 23.70 -4.90 1.88
CA VAL A 145 22.83 -4.45 0.78
C VAL A 145 22.34 -3.00 0.92
N VAL A 146 22.48 -2.39 2.10
CA VAL A 146 21.92 -1.07 2.41
C VAL A 146 22.43 0.03 1.45
N ASN A 147 23.68 -0.09 0.99
CA ASN A 147 24.31 0.86 0.05
C ASN A 147 24.35 0.34 -1.40
N MET A 148 23.89 -0.88 -1.67
CA MET A 148 23.82 -1.44 -3.02
C MET A 148 22.74 -0.75 -3.85
N LYS A 149 22.92 -0.71 -5.17
CA LYS A 149 21.88 -0.24 -6.10
C LYS A 149 20.73 -1.26 -6.15
N ALA A 150 19.51 -0.76 -6.33
CA ALA A 150 18.34 -1.63 -6.42
C ALA A 150 18.42 -2.64 -7.57
N SER A 151 19.15 -2.31 -8.66
CA SER A 151 19.40 -3.22 -9.78
C SER A 151 20.28 -4.43 -9.45
N GLU A 152 21.02 -4.38 -8.34
CA GLU A 152 21.97 -5.43 -7.91
C GLU A 152 21.32 -6.42 -6.92
N LEU A 153 20.10 -6.12 -6.48
CA LEU A 153 19.37 -6.88 -5.49
C LEU A 153 18.68 -8.10 -6.09
N SER A 154 18.61 -9.20 -5.31
CA SER A 154 17.72 -10.31 -5.63
C SER A 154 16.24 -9.85 -5.59
N VAL A 155 15.34 -10.60 -6.26
CA VAL A 155 13.89 -10.31 -6.26
C VAL A 155 13.33 -10.19 -4.84
N GLY A 156 13.68 -11.12 -3.95
CA GLY A 156 13.25 -11.09 -2.55
C GLY A 156 13.80 -9.90 -1.76
N GLN A 157 15.01 -9.42 -2.07
CA GLN A 157 15.56 -8.19 -1.47
C GLN A 157 14.82 -6.95 -2.00
N GLN A 158 14.60 -6.86 -3.32
CA GLN A 158 13.82 -5.76 -3.92
C GLN A 158 12.42 -5.66 -3.31
N GLN A 159 11.78 -6.78 -3.09
CA GLN A 159 10.46 -6.89 -2.46
C GLN A 159 10.46 -6.32 -1.04
N ARG A 160 11.44 -6.70 -0.21
CA ARG A 160 11.58 -6.17 1.16
C ARG A 160 11.91 -4.68 1.17
N VAL A 161 12.72 -4.20 0.23
CA VAL A 161 12.98 -2.76 0.04
C VAL A 161 11.69 -2.02 -0.34
N ALA A 162 10.83 -2.59 -1.19
CA ALA A 162 9.54 -2.01 -1.53
C ALA A 162 8.60 -1.90 -0.32
N VAL A 163 8.59 -2.91 0.57
CA VAL A 163 7.87 -2.85 1.85
C VAL A 163 8.44 -1.74 2.75
N ALA A 164 9.77 -1.68 2.92
CA ALA A 164 10.42 -0.66 3.72
C ALA A 164 10.06 0.76 3.22
N ARG A 165 10.11 0.97 1.89
CA ARG A 165 9.70 2.22 1.25
C ARG A 165 8.23 2.55 1.50
N ALA A 166 7.35 1.58 1.43
CA ALA A 166 5.93 1.81 1.67
C ALA A 166 5.66 2.25 3.12
N LEU A 167 6.38 1.67 4.08
CA LEU A 167 6.15 1.85 5.51
C LEU A 167 6.90 3.02 6.15
N ILE A 168 7.96 3.53 5.52
CA ILE A 168 8.74 4.64 6.10
C ILE A 168 7.84 5.84 6.45
N GLY A 169 7.94 6.35 7.67
CA GLY A 169 7.10 7.44 8.17
C GLY A 169 5.67 7.02 8.54
N ASN A 170 5.43 5.73 8.74
CA ASN A 170 4.21 5.13 9.30
C ASN A 170 2.91 5.64 8.65
N PRO A 171 2.68 5.42 7.35
CA PRO A 171 1.42 5.83 6.71
C PRO A 171 0.25 5.05 7.33
N PRO A 172 -0.91 5.68 7.55
CA PRO A 172 -2.07 5.01 8.13
C PRO A 172 -2.68 3.91 7.26
N LEU A 173 -2.42 3.92 5.94
CA LEU A 173 -2.89 2.93 4.99
C LEU A 173 -1.73 2.40 4.15
N VAL A 174 -1.63 1.07 4.06
CA VAL A 174 -0.73 0.37 3.13
C VAL A 174 -1.55 -0.37 2.09
N ILE A 175 -1.22 -0.16 0.83
CA ILE A 175 -1.85 -0.84 -0.32
C ILE A 175 -0.82 -1.70 -0.99
N ALA A 176 -1.15 -2.98 -1.24
CA ALA A 176 -0.25 -3.94 -1.88
C ALA A 176 -0.95 -4.61 -3.08
N ASP A 177 -0.38 -4.41 -4.27
CA ASP A 177 -0.88 -4.99 -5.51
C ASP A 177 -0.07 -6.23 -5.87
N GLU A 178 -0.63 -7.42 -5.61
CA GLU A 178 -0.06 -8.75 -5.90
C GLU A 178 1.42 -8.89 -5.48
N PRO A 179 1.81 -8.50 -4.26
CA PRO A 179 3.22 -8.37 -3.87
C PRO A 179 3.95 -9.71 -3.77
N THR A 180 3.25 -10.83 -3.82
CA THR A 180 3.81 -12.19 -3.68
C THR A 180 3.74 -13.02 -4.94
N SER A 181 3.28 -12.46 -6.06
CA SER A 181 2.99 -13.20 -7.29
C SER A 181 4.22 -13.89 -7.94
N SER A 182 5.44 -13.48 -7.58
CA SER A 182 6.70 -14.03 -8.09
C SER A 182 7.43 -14.96 -7.11
N LEU A 183 6.82 -15.28 -5.96
CA LEU A 183 7.41 -16.09 -4.91
C LEU A 183 6.85 -17.51 -4.90
N ASP A 184 7.70 -18.48 -4.52
CA ASP A 184 7.23 -19.78 -4.08
C ASP A 184 6.52 -19.70 -2.71
N THR A 185 5.83 -20.76 -2.30
CA THR A 185 5.00 -20.78 -1.10
C THR A 185 5.77 -20.46 0.17
N ASP A 186 7.01 -20.97 0.32
CA ASP A 186 7.81 -20.76 1.54
C ASP A 186 8.30 -19.32 1.62
N ALA A 187 8.83 -18.79 0.53
CA ALA A 187 9.26 -17.38 0.45
C ALA A 187 8.06 -16.42 0.63
N GLN A 188 6.88 -16.76 0.09
CA GLN A 188 5.64 -16.01 0.27
C GLN A 188 5.24 -15.93 1.74
N ASN A 189 5.26 -17.06 2.46
CA ASN A 189 4.91 -17.09 3.88
C ASN A 189 5.85 -16.22 4.71
N ILE A 190 7.16 -16.37 4.51
CA ILE A 190 8.17 -15.57 5.21
C ILE A 190 7.98 -14.08 4.93
N PHE A 191 7.73 -13.71 3.67
CA PHE A 191 7.52 -12.32 3.27
C PHE A 191 6.27 -11.72 3.92
N LEU A 192 5.14 -12.46 3.91
CA LEU A 192 3.89 -11.99 4.51
C LEU A 192 4.03 -11.80 6.02
N ASP A 193 4.67 -12.74 6.73
CA ASP A 193 4.90 -12.64 8.16
C ASP A 193 5.73 -11.39 8.51
N LEU A 194 6.78 -11.10 7.73
CA LEU A 194 7.59 -9.88 7.89
C LEU A 194 6.77 -8.62 7.61
N MET A 195 6.01 -8.59 6.51
CA MET A 195 5.17 -7.45 6.14
C MET A 195 4.09 -7.20 7.21
N PHE A 196 3.39 -8.22 7.67
CA PHE A 196 2.35 -8.09 8.69
C PHE A 196 2.91 -7.60 10.04
N SER A 197 4.08 -8.12 10.43
CA SER A 197 4.77 -7.63 11.62
C SER A 197 5.06 -6.13 11.53
N GLN A 198 5.52 -5.65 10.38
CA GLN A 198 5.82 -4.22 10.17
C GLN A 198 4.55 -3.37 10.10
N VAL A 199 3.49 -3.83 9.42
CA VAL A 199 2.19 -3.16 9.37
C VAL A 199 1.59 -3.03 10.77
N ALA A 200 1.66 -4.08 11.57
CA ALA A 200 1.18 -4.06 12.96
C ALA A 200 1.99 -3.09 13.84
N SER A 201 3.32 -3.09 13.71
CA SER A 201 4.19 -2.19 14.50
C SER A 201 3.98 -0.71 14.15
N SER A 202 3.60 -0.40 12.92
CA SER A 202 3.27 0.96 12.46
C SER A 202 1.81 1.37 12.71
N ASN A 203 0.98 0.46 13.24
CA ASN A 203 -0.46 0.63 13.41
C ASN A 203 -1.17 1.05 12.12
N SER A 204 -0.72 0.52 10.98
CA SER A 204 -1.26 0.80 9.66
C SER A 204 -2.39 -0.19 9.32
N THR A 205 -3.35 0.26 8.53
CA THR A 205 -4.35 -0.59 7.87
C THR A 205 -3.72 -1.18 6.60
N LEU A 206 -3.99 -2.45 6.28
CA LEU A 206 -3.48 -3.09 5.06
C LEU A 206 -4.64 -3.49 4.14
N LEU A 207 -4.59 -3.04 2.90
CA LEU A 207 -5.40 -3.57 1.81
C LEU A 207 -4.48 -4.23 0.77
N MET A 208 -4.55 -5.55 0.68
CA MET A 208 -3.78 -6.33 -0.29
C MET A 208 -4.71 -6.94 -1.34
N VAL A 209 -4.31 -6.92 -2.59
CA VAL A 209 -4.99 -7.69 -3.64
C VAL A 209 -4.16 -8.89 -4.06
N SER A 210 -4.83 -10.00 -4.33
CA SER A 210 -4.20 -11.21 -4.84
C SER A 210 -5.21 -12.04 -5.64
N HIS A 211 -4.70 -12.97 -6.43
CA HIS A 211 -5.49 -14.05 -7.04
C HIS A 211 -5.35 -15.37 -6.27
N ASP A 212 -4.44 -15.44 -5.30
CA ASP A 212 -4.15 -16.62 -4.50
C ASP A 212 -5.11 -16.73 -3.30
N LYS A 213 -6.06 -17.68 -3.40
CA LYS A 213 -7.06 -17.95 -2.36
C LYS A 213 -6.47 -18.56 -1.09
N SER A 214 -5.28 -19.18 -1.17
CA SER A 214 -4.66 -19.83 0.00
C SER A 214 -4.28 -18.82 1.09
N LEU A 215 -4.15 -17.55 0.72
CA LEU A 215 -3.80 -16.47 1.64
C LEU A 215 -4.94 -16.04 2.58
N SER A 216 -6.19 -16.43 2.29
CA SER A 216 -7.38 -15.94 3.01
C SER A 216 -7.29 -16.15 4.52
N SER A 217 -6.68 -17.26 4.97
CA SER A 217 -6.57 -17.57 6.40
C SER A 217 -5.61 -16.66 7.19
N LYS A 218 -4.86 -15.80 6.51
CA LYS A 218 -3.88 -14.90 7.11
C LYS A 218 -4.41 -13.46 7.31
N PHE A 219 -5.60 -13.17 6.79
CA PHE A 219 -6.25 -11.86 6.85
C PHE A 219 -7.48 -11.89 7.77
N ASP A 220 -7.95 -10.68 8.15
CA ASP A 220 -9.07 -10.48 9.08
C ASP A 220 -10.43 -10.74 8.42
#